data_cdbd2c3191711e06daf7366bf8b29a7b
#
_entry.id   cdbd2c3191711e06daf7366bf8b29a7b
#
_cell.length_a   1.000
_cell.length_b   1.000
_cell.length_c   1.000
_cell.angle_alpha   90.00
_cell.angle_beta   90.00
_cell.angle_gamma   90.00
#
_symmetry.space_group_name_H-M   'P 1'
#
loop_
_entity.id
_entity.type
_entity.pdbx_description
1 polymer ?
#
loop_
_entity_poly.entity_id
_entity_poly.type
_entity_poly.pdbx_seq_one_letter_code
_entity_poly.pdbx_strand_id
1 'polypeptide(L)'
;MRKIWNYVQELRFLYWKRRIEGNWYFSDVVYYRDAKKINRNTTVNKRKWNLVLSPNSYVMYGDAPLTVANMVTMEGHYSLNPDGVITFCEEIDGGETITKKASISKLNDKELVFYYNKDQFPNLNYMNDQKQTEHADRAYYSFFRL
;
A
#
# COMPACT_ATOMS: atom_id res chain seq x y z
N MET A 1 -23.57 -17.28 18.11
CA MET A 1 -22.90 -15.99 17.92
C MET A 1 -21.60 -16.09 17.14
N ARG A 2 -20.70 -17.04 17.48
CA ARG A 2 -19.46 -17.23 16.70
C ARG A 2 -19.68 -17.52 15.22
N LYS A 3 -20.70 -18.31 14.88
CA LYS A 3 -21.00 -18.68 13.49
C LYS A 3 -21.43 -17.48 12.64
N ILE A 4 -22.22 -16.57 13.21
CA ILE A 4 -22.68 -15.35 12.52
C ILE A 4 -21.50 -14.40 12.30
N TRP A 5 -20.63 -14.24 13.31
CA TRP A 5 -19.46 -13.41 13.20
C TRP A 5 -18.50 -13.90 12.12
N ASN A 6 -18.22 -15.21 12.08
CA ASN A 6 -17.37 -15.79 11.05
C ASN A 6 -17.97 -15.62 9.64
N TYR A 7 -19.29 -15.75 9.52
CA TYR A 7 -19.98 -15.55 8.25
C TYR A 7 -19.86 -14.10 7.77
N VAL A 8 -20.01 -13.13 8.66
CA VAL A 8 -19.84 -11.69 8.33
C VAL A 8 -18.40 -11.41 7.90
N GLN A 9 -17.40 -11.97 8.57
CA GLN A 9 -16.00 -11.81 8.19
C GLN A 9 -15.70 -12.43 6.83
N GLU A 10 -16.26 -13.61 6.53
CA GLU A 10 -16.10 -14.25 5.23
C GLU A 10 -16.69 -13.41 4.10
N LEU A 11 -17.88 -12.84 4.30
CA LEU A 11 -18.51 -11.96 3.32
C LEU A 11 -17.69 -10.68 3.10
N ARG A 12 -17.19 -10.09 4.16
CA ARG A 12 -16.32 -8.92 4.10
C ARG A 12 -15.03 -9.23 3.35
N PHE A 13 -14.43 -10.37 3.62
CA PHE A 13 -13.23 -10.83 2.93
C PHE A 13 -13.46 -11.02 1.43
N LEU A 14 -14.56 -11.66 1.05
CA LEU A 14 -14.94 -11.85 -0.35
C LEU A 14 -15.19 -10.50 -1.05
N TYR A 15 -15.83 -9.58 -0.36
CA TYR A 15 -16.04 -8.22 -0.85
C TYR A 15 -14.71 -7.53 -1.16
N TRP A 16 -13.79 -7.54 -0.21
CA TRP A 16 -12.47 -6.93 -0.39
C TRP A 16 -11.68 -7.61 -1.51
N LYS A 17 -11.71 -8.93 -1.55
CA LYS A 17 -10.96 -9.69 -2.55
C LYS A 17 -11.41 -9.38 -3.97
N ARG A 18 -12.68 -9.13 -4.17
CA ARG A 18 -13.22 -8.74 -5.47
C ARG A 18 -12.88 -7.31 -5.83
N ARG A 19 -12.90 -6.42 -4.86
CA ARG A 19 -12.74 -4.99 -5.11
C ARG A 19 -11.29 -4.54 -5.18
N ILE A 20 -10.39 -5.28 -4.56
CA ILE A 20 -8.99 -4.90 -4.53
C ILE A 20 -8.28 -5.09 -5.86
N GLU A 21 -8.77 -6.00 -6.69
CA GLU A 21 -8.17 -6.23 -8.00
C GLU A 21 -8.38 -5.03 -8.93
N GLY A 22 -7.37 -4.72 -9.71
CA GLY A 22 -7.45 -3.66 -10.70
C GLY A 22 -6.24 -2.76 -10.71
N ASN A 23 -6.41 -1.63 -11.38
CA ASN A 23 -5.37 -0.63 -11.56
C ASN A 23 -5.67 0.56 -10.66
N TRP A 24 -4.80 0.77 -9.68
CA TRP A 24 -4.91 1.81 -8.68
C TRP A 24 -3.86 2.89 -8.90
N TYR A 25 -4.29 4.14 -8.94
CA TYR A 25 -3.41 5.29 -9.12
C TYR A 25 -3.08 5.91 -7.77
N PHE A 26 -1.82 6.20 -7.54
CA PHE A 26 -1.37 6.80 -6.29
C PHE A 26 -1.92 8.22 -6.15
N SER A 27 -2.45 8.52 -4.98
CA SER A 27 -2.97 9.85 -4.64
C SER A 27 -2.02 10.60 -3.72
N ASP A 28 -1.81 10.09 -2.52
CA ASP A 28 -0.88 10.70 -1.57
C ASP A 28 -0.44 9.70 -0.50
N VAL A 29 0.54 10.11 0.28
CA VAL A 29 0.95 9.43 1.50
C VAL A 29 0.94 10.44 2.65
N VAL A 30 0.36 10.02 3.78
CA VAL A 30 0.30 10.83 5.00
C VAL A 30 1.03 10.11 6.11
N TYR A 31 1.99 10.79 6.71
CA TYR A 31 2.82 10.25 7.78
C TYR A 31 2.33 10.76 9.14
N TYR A 32 2.40 9.88 10.14
CA TYR A 32 2.00 10.18 11.51
C TYR A 32 3.12 9.79 12.49
N ARG A 33 3.25 10.58 13.54
CA ARG A 33 4.11 10.30 14.69
C ARG A 33 3.38 10.75 15.96
N ASP A 34 3.32 9.86 16.95
CA ASP A 34 2.60 10.11 18.20
C ASP A 34 1.15 10.54 17.97
N ALA A 35 0.47 9.83 17.05
CA ALA A 35 -0.91 10.08 16.64
C ALA A 35 -1.14 11.47 16.02
N LYS A 36 -0.08 12.19 15.68
CA LYS A 36 -0.16 13.49 15.02
C LYS A 36 0.31 13.39 13.59
N LYS A 37 -0.41 14.03 12.69
CA LYS A 37 0.00 14.16 11.31
C LYS A 37 1.24 15.05 11.23
N ILE A 38 2.33 14.52 10.67
CA ILE A 38 3.60 15.24 10.57
C ILE A 38 3.97 15.65 9.16
N ASN A 39 3.48 14.89 8.15
CA ASN A 39 3.78 15.22 6.77
C ASN A 39 2.71 14.64 5.85
N ARG A 40 2.51 15.30 4.72
CA ARG A 40 1.70 14.81 3.62
C ARG A 40 2.48 15.05 2.33
N ASN A 41 2.82 13.97 1.65
CA ASN A 41 3.55 14.07 0.39
C ASN A 41 2.61 13.90 -0.79
N THR A 42 2.28 15.00 -1.44
CA THR A 42 1.47 15.03 -2.65
C THR A 42 2.32 15.21 -3.93
N THR A 43 3.61 15.49 -3.78
CA THR A 43 4.50 15.68 -4.94
C THR A 43 4.68 14.40 -5.73
N VAL A 44 4.46 13.25 -5.10
CA VAL A 44 4.50 11.94 -5.75
C VAL A 44 3.42 11.82 -6.83
N ASN A 45 2.33 12.59 -6.75
CA ASN A 45 1.29 12.63 -7.78
C ASN A 45 1.83 12.98 -9.15
N LYS A 46 2.87 13.78 -9.21
CA LYS A 46 3.52 14.16 -10.46
C LYS A 46 4.26 13.00 -11.12
N ARG A 47 4.49 11.91 -10.38
CA ARG A 47 5.19 10.73 -10.86
C ARG A 47 4.26 9.64 -11.41
N LYS A 48 2.96 9.84 -11.37
CA LYS A 48 1.95 8.92 -11.90
C LYS A 48 2.19 7.47 -11.48
N TRP A 49 2.43 7.26 -10.21
CA TRP A 49 2.60 5.92 -9.69
C TRP A 49 1.27 5.17 -9.76
N ASN A 50 1.34 3.92 -10.13
CA ASN A 50 0.16 3.07 -10.07
C ASN A 50 0.51 1.66 -9.61
N LEU A 51 -0.46 1.07 -8.92
CA LEU A 51 -0.39 -0.27 -8.36
C LEU A 51 -1.42 -1.12 -9.10
N VAL A 52 -0.96 -2.17 -9.77
CA VAL A 52 -1.84 -3.13 -10.45
C VAL A 52 -1.92 -4.38 -9.60
N LEU A 53 -3.12 -4.70 -9.15
CA LEU A 53 -3.39 -5.90 -8.35
C LEU A 53 -4.15 -6.90 -9.20
N SER A 54 -3.53 -8.05 -9.43
CA SER A 54 -4.11 -9.23 -10.06
C SER A 54 -4.51 -10.23 -8.97
N PRO A 55 -5.14 -11.37 -9.27
CA PRO A 55 -5.61 -12.28 -8.21
C PRO A 55 -4.58 -12.68 -7.16
N ASN A 56 -3.32 -12.87 -7.53
CA ASN A 56 -2.27 -13.30 -6.60
C ASN A 56 -0.96 -12.55 -6.77
N SER A 57 -0.91 -11.59 -7.68
CA SER A 57 0.32 -10.87 -7.99
C SER A 57 0.09 -9.38 -8.04
N TYR A 58 1.15 -8.62 -7.86
CA TYR A 58 1.09 -7.18 -7.96
C TYR A 58 2.27 -6.65 -8.74
N VAL A 59 2.05 -5.51 -9.37
CA VAL A 59 3.10 -4.73 -10.03
C VAL A 59 2.89 -3.28 -9.64
N MET A 60 3.94 -2.63 -9.18
CA MET A 60 3.93 -1.21 -8.94
C MET A 60 4.79 -0.52 -9.99
N TYR A 61 4.17 0.39 -10.72
CA TYR A 61 4.83 1.21 -11.74
C TYR A 61 5.08 2.60 -11.18
N GLY A 62 6.20 3.18 -11.57
CA GLY A 62 6.49 4.58 -11.26
C GLY A 62 7.18 5.23 -12.43
N ASP A 63 7.05 6.55 -12.55
CA ASP A 63 7.78 7.30 -13.56
C ASP A 63 9.25 7.38 -13.16
N ALA A 64 10.13 6.99 -14.08
CA ALA A 64 11.53 7.26 -13.93
C ALA A 64 11.76 8.78 -14.11
N PRO A 65 12.61 9.39 -13.29
CA PRO A 65 12.72 10.84 -13.23
C PRO A 65 13.10 11.54 -14.53
N LEU A 66 13.65 10.88 -15.52
CA LEU A 66 14.22 11.60 -16.65
C LEU A 66 14.11 10.95 -18.03
N THR A 67 13.88 9.65 -18.18
CA THR A 67 14.02 9.03 -19.51
C THR A 67 13.09 7.89 -19.84
N VAL A 68 12.38 7.32 -18.89
CA VAL A 68 11.48 6.20 -19.12
C VAL A 68 10.17 6.46 -18.39
N ALA A 69 9.10 6.58 -19.17
CA ALA A 69 7.75 6.67 -18.62
C ALA A 69 7.35 5.36 -18.02
N ASN A 70 6.85 5.07 -16.97
CA ASN A 70 6.35 3.81 -16.43
C ASN A 70 7.41 2.71 -16.28
N MET A 71 8.27 2.89 -15.33
CA MET A 71 9.23 1.87 -14.96
C MET A 71 8.64 0.97 -13.86
N VAL A 72 8.78 -0.34 -14.00
CA VAL A 72 8.43 -1.28 -12.94
C VAL A 72 9.36 -1.04 -11.76
N THR A 73 8.79 -0.65 -10.62
CA THR A 73 9.56 -0.39 -9.41
C THR A 73 9.50 -1.55 -8.42
N MET A 74 8.40 -2.28 -8.40
CA MET A 74 8.20 -3.45 -7.56
C MET A 74 7.27 -4.42 -8.23
N GLU A 75 7.53 -5.72 -8.07
CA GLU A 75 6.61 -6.76 -8.49
C GLU A 75 6.76 -7.97 -7.56
N GLY A 76 5.71 -8.74 -7.45
CA GLY A 76 5.72 -9.92 -6.61
C GLY A 76 4.35 -10.51 -6.43
N HIS A 77 4.18 -11.21 -5.32
CA HIS A 77 2.92 -11.82 -4.93
C HIS A 77 2.33 -11.09 -3.74
N TYR A 78 1.02 -11.12 -3.64
CA TYR A 78 0.35 -10.61 -2.44
C TYR A 78 -0.73 -11.57 -1.99
N SER A 79 -1.07 -11.48 -0.72
CA SER A 79 -2.22 -12.16 -0.15
C SER A 79 -3.00 -11.19 0.71
N LEU A 80 -4.30 -11.41 0.78
CA LEU A 80 -5.21 -10.64 1.62
C LEU A 80 -5.81 -11.61 2.63
N ASN A 81 -5.76 -11.26 3.91
CA ASN A 81 -6.40 -12.07 4.94
C ASN A 81 -7.76 -11.49 5.35
N PRO A 82 -8.61 -12.26 6.06
CA PRO A 82 -9.93 -11.78 6.50
C PRO A 82 -9.89 -10.58 7.45
N ASP A 83 -8.77 -10.33 8.10
CA ASP A 83 -8.61 -9.19 9.01
C ASP A 83 -8.29 -7.89 8.28
N GLY A 84 -8.17 -7.96 6.95
CA GLY A 84 -7.86 -6.79 6.13
C GLY A 84 -6.39 -6.45 6.07
N VAL A 85 -5.52 -7.44 6.28
CA VAL A 85 -4.07 -7.26 6.13
C VAL A 85 -3.64 -7.76 4.76
N ILE A 86 -2.96 -6.90 4.02
CA ILE A 86 -2.32 -7.24 2.75
C ILE A 86 -0.86 -7.58 3.05
N THR A 87 -0.43 -8.75 2.61
CA THR A 87 0.98 -9.14 2.69
C THR A 87 1.58 -9.10 1.30
N PHE A 88 2.52 -8.21 1.07
CA PHE A 88 3.27 -8.11 -0.18
C PHE A 88 4.58 -8.85 -0.03
N CYS A 89 4.85 -9.77 -0.95
CA CYS A 89 6.09 -10.55 -1.00
C CYS A 89 6.82 -10.20 -2.29
N GLU A 90 7.99 -9.61 -2.16
CA GLU A 90 8.85 -9.22 -3.27
C GLU A 90 10.10 -10.08 -3.27
N GLU A 91 10.45 -10.64 -4.43
CA GLU A 91 11.71 -11.33 -4.61
C GLU A 91 12.76 -10.33 -5.10
N ILE A 92 13.85 -10.25 -4.39
CA ILE A 92 14.99 -9.41 -4.77
C ILE A 92 16.12 -10.28 -5.33
N ASP A 93 17.08 -9.65 -6.01
CA ASP A 93 18.24 -10.33 -6.56
C ASP A 93 18.97 -11.14 -5.49
N GLY A 94 19.31 -12.40 -5.81
CA GLY A 94 19.95 -13.30 -4.88
C GLY A 94 19.02 -14.28 -4.19
N GLY A 95 17.73 -14.30 -4.52
CA GLY A 95 16.76 -15.25 -3.97
C GLY A 95 16.19 -14.89 -2.61
N GLU A 96 16.49 -13.71 -2.09
CA GLU A 96 15.91 -13.22 -0.86
C GLU A 96 14.50 -12.68 -1.11
N THR A 97 13.63 -12.81 -0.12
CA THR A 97 12.26 -12.33 -0.17
C THR A 97 12.06 -11.25 0.88
N ILE A 98 11.50 -10.12 0.45
CA ILE A 98 11.08 -9.06 1.37
C ILE A 98 9.57 -9.15 1.54
N THR A 99 9.12 -9.19 2.78
CA THR A 99 7.70 -9.24 3.12
C THR A 99 7.29 -7.94 3.81
N LYS A 100 6.24 -7.31 3.30
CA LYS A 100 5.67 -6.09 3.86
C LYS A 100 4.20 -6.32 4.15
N LYS A 101 3.74 -5.95 5.34
CA LYS A 101 2.34 -6.08 5.75
C LYS A 101 1.71 -4.72 5.93
N ALA A 102 0.60 -4.52 5.27
CA ALA A 102 -0.19 -3.30 5.37
C ALA A 102 -1.62 -3.62 5.78
N SER A 103 -2.23 -2.73 6.54
CA SER A 103 -3.61 -2.89 6.95
C SER A 103 -4.51 -2.00 6.11
N ILE A 104 -5.62 -2.56 5.60
CA ILE A 104 -6.60 -1.80 4.83
C ILE A 104 -7.37 -0.90 5.78
N SER A 105 -7.35 0.40 5.49
CA SER A 105 -8.14 1.40 6.19
C SER A 105 -9.45 1.70 5.45
N LYS A 106 -9.41 1.69 4.13
CA LYS A 106 -10.58 1.96 3.29
C LYS A 106 -10.45 1.23 1.97
N LEU A 107 -11.53 0.59 1.56
CA LEU A 107 -11.63 -0.02 0.23
C LEU A 107 -13.06 0.05 -0.25
N ASN A 108 -13.27 0.71 -1.38
CA ASN A 108 -14.54 0.75 -2.10
C ASN A 108 -14.27 0.77 -3.61
N ASP A 109 -15.28 1.06 -4.41
CA ASP A 109 -15.14 1.03 -5.87
C ASP A 109 -14.12 2.01 -6.42
N LYS A 110 -13.82 3.08 -5.69
CA LYS A 110 -12.98 4.18 -6.19
C LYS A 110 -11.74 4.47 -5.36
N GLU A 111 -11.69 4.00 -4.12
CA GLU A 111 -10.61 4.33 -3.20
C GLU A 111 -10.05 3.09 -2.52
N LEU A 112 -8.74 3.07 -2.40
CA LEU A 112 -7.99 2.10 -1.60
C LEU A 112 -7.02 2.87 -0.71
N VAL A 113 -7.15 2.69 0.59
CA VAL A 113 -6.20 3.26 1.56
C VAL A 113 -5.69 2.13 2.43
N PHE A 114 -4.39 1.97 2.48
CA PHE A 114 -3.78 1.06 3.44
C PHE A 114 -2.63 1.76 4.17
N TYR A 115 -2.25 1.24 5.32
CA TYR A 115 -1.21 1.85 6.13
C TYR A 115 -0.21 0.82 6.63
N TYR A 116 1.01 1.28 6.80
CA TYR A 116 2.09 0.56 7.46
C TYR A 116 2.31 1.15 8.84
N ASN A 117 2.53 0.29 9.83
CA ASN A 117 3.02 0.66 11.15
C ASN A 117 4.54 0.43 11.21
N LYS A 118 5.21 1.10 12.13
CA LYS A 118 6.63 0.89 12.39
C LYS A 118 6.96 -0.56 12.76
N ASP A 119 6.02 -1.28 13.37
CA ASP A 119 6.20 -2.70 13.72
C ASP A 119 6.18 -3.60 12.50
N GLN A 120 5.44 -3.21 11.46
CA GLN A 120 5.29 -3.95 10.21
C GLN A 120 6.34 -3.51 9.16
N PHE A 121 6.89 -2.33 9.35
CA PHE A 121 7.85 -1.72 8.44
C PHE A 121 8.83 -0.89 9.29
N PRO A 122 9.90 -1.52 9.85
CA PRO A 122 10.75 -0.90 10.87
C PRO A 122 11.43 0.40 10.47
N ASN A 123 11.68 0.59 9.18
CA ASN A 123 12.35 1.78 8.67
C ASN A 123 11.39 2.73 7.97
N LEU A 124 10.27 3.02 8.63
CA LEU A 124 9.26 3.91 8.08
C LEU A 124 9.73 5.36 8.21
N ASN A 125 10.49 5.79 7.21
CA ASN A 125 11.08 7.11 7.16
C ASN A 125 10.52 7.92 6.01
N TYR A 126 10.51 9.24 6.18
CA TYR A 126 10.17 10.14 5.09
C TYR A 126 11.20 11.29 5.04
N MET A 127 11.28 11.94 3.90
CA MET A 127 12.15 13.08 3.72
C MET A 127 11.31 14.36 3.85
N ASN A 128 11.69 15.23 4.80
CA ASN A 128 11.00 16.50 5.00
C ASN A 128 11.42 17.54 3.96
N ASP A 129 10.83 18.73 4.03
CA ASP A 129 11.10 19.83 3.07
C ASP A 129 12.54 20.33 3.10
N GLN A 130 13.25 20.09 4.19
CA GLN A 130 14.66 20.44 4.36
C GLN A 130 15.60 19.31 3.93
N LYS A 131 15.08 18.29 3.24
CA LYS A 131 15.81 17.11 2.78
C LYS A 131 16.47 16.29 3.90
N GLN A 132 15.89 16.35 5.09
CA GLN A 132 16.32 15.55 6.23
C GLN A 132 15.41 14.32 6.36
N THR A 133 15.99 13.18 6.69
CA THR A 133 15.24 11.97 6.96
C THR A 133 14.64 12.03 8.36
N GLU A 134 13.34 11.85 8.45
CA GLU A 134 12.62 11.79 9.71
C GLU A 134 11.90 10.45 9.85
N HIS A 135 11.73 10.02 11.09
CA HIS A 135 11.06 8.78 11.44
C HIS A 135 9.57 9.00 11.61
N ALA A 136 8.77 8.05 11.12
CA ALA A 136 7.32 8.03 11.31
C ALA A 136 6.89 6.73 11.99
N ASP A 137 5.78 6.80 12.73
CA ASP A 137 5.18 5.62 13.37
C ASP A 137 4.22 4.90 12.43
N ARG A 138 3.59 5.65 11.52
CA ARG A 138 2.57 5.13 10.62
C ARG A 138 2.54 5.96 9.33
N ALA A 139 2.31 5.29 8.21
CA ALA A 139 2.13 5.94 6.91
C ALA A 139 0.89 5.38 6.22
N TYR A 140 -0.01 6.27 5.82
CA TYR A 140 -1.22 5.93 5.06
C TYR A 140 -0.99 6.24 3.60
N TYR A 141 -1.12 5.23 2.75
CA TYR A 141 -1.02 5.33 1.30
C TYR A 141 -2.42 5.30 0.70
N SER A 142 -2.75 6.33 -0.05
CA SER A 142 -4.06 6.48 -0.67
C SER A 142 -3.95 6.31 -2.18
N PHE A 143 -4.86 5.51 -2.72
CA PHE A 143 -4.95 5.23 -4.15
C PHE A 143 -6.39 5.46 -4.61
N PHE A 144 -6.56 5.74 -5.88
CA PHE A 144 -7.87 5.85 -6.50
C PHE A 144 -7.90 5.12 -7.83
N ARG A 145 -9.09 4.82 -8.32
CA ARG A 145 -9.28 4.31 -9.68
C ARG A 145 -10.42 5.03 -10.39
N LEU A 146 -10.29 5.07 -11.69
CA LEU A 146 -11.25 5.77 -12.55
C LEU A 146 -12.52 4.95 -12.79
#